data_aebc27497825f422ae906cd92d0a40b9
#
_entry.id   aebc27497825f422ae906cd92d0a40b9
#
_cell.length_a   1.000
_cell.length_b   1.000
_cell.length_c   1.000
_cell.angle_alpha   90.00
_cell.angle_beta   90.00
_cell.angle_gamma   90.00
#
_symmetry.space_group_name_H-M   'P 1'
#
loop_
_entity.id
_entity.type
_entity.pdbx_description
1 polymer ?
#
loop_
_entity_poly.entity_id
_entity_poly.type
_entity_poly.pdbx_seq_one_letter_code
_entity_poly.pdbx_strand_id
1 'polypeptide(L)'
;TRRSSDLVDEAGNVIIRKPATPGMENRKGVILQAHMDMVPQKNNDTVHDFEKDPIETYIDGDWVKAKGTTLGADNGLGVAAIMAVLEAKDLKHGPLEALITKDEETGMYGAFGLKPGTVNGEILLNLDSEDEGELYIGCAGGMDVTATLEYKEVTPEEGDIAVKVTLKGLRGGHSGLEINEGRANANKLLVRFIREAVASYEARLASWEGGNMRNAIPREAH
;
A
#
# COMPACT_ATOMS: atom_id res chain seq x y z
N THR A 1 0.37 12.74 25.79
CA THR A 1 0.84 14.15 25.90
C THR A 1 1.82 14.42 24.77
N ARG A 2 1.45 15.34 23.84
CA ARG A 2 2.37 15.82 22.80
C ARG A 2 3.60 16.42 23.49
N ARG A 3 4.79 15.93 23.17
CA ARG A 3 6.04 16.56 23.55
C ARG A 3 6.25 17.78 22.67
N SER A 4 6.94 18.82 23.17
CA SER A 4 7.24 20.03 22.39
C SER A 4 8.11 19.79 21.14
N SER A 5 8.58 18.55 20.95
CA SER A 5 9.40 18.08 19.82
C SER A 5 8.61 17.35 18.73
N ASP A 6 7.30 17.12 18.95
CA ASP A 6 6.47 16.38 18.02
C ASP A 6 5.76 17.36 17.07
N LEU A 7 5.90 17.15 15.78
CA LEU A 7 5.33 17.99 14.72
C LEU A 7 4.47 17.11 13.80
N VAL A 8 3.31 17.63 13.41
CA VAL A 8 2.58 17.14 12.23
C VAL A 8 2.73 18.23 11.17
N ASP A 9 3.31 17.89 10.04
CA ASP A 9 3.51 18.84 8.94
C ASP A 9 2.20 19.09 8.15
N GLU A 10 2.27 19.98 7.16
CA GLU A 10 1.11 20.34 6.34
C GLU A 10 0.61 19.16 5.46
N ALA A 11 1.48 18.23 5.12
CA ALA A 11 1.13 17.01 4.38
C ALA A 11 0.54 15.92 5.27
N GLY A 12 0.59 16.09 6.60
CA GLY A 12 0.09 15.12 7.57
C GLY A 12 1.13 14.12 8.05
N ASN A 13 2.41 14.28 7.69
CA ASN A 13 3.49 13.45 8.22
C ASN A 13 3.72 13.74 9.70
N VAL A 14 4.10 12.72 10.46
CA VAL A 14 4.44 12.85 11.88
C VAL A 14 5.97 12.84 12.02
N ILE A 15 6.52 13.88 12.63
CA ILE A 15 7.94 14.03 12.91
C ILE A 15 8.14 14.06 14.42
N ILE A 16 8.99 13.16 14.94
CA ILE A 16 9.31 13.09 16.36
C ILE A 16 10.84 13.23 16.50
N ARG A 17 11.30 14.12 17.39
CA ARG A 17 12.72 14.33 17.64
C ARG A 17 13.12 13.80 19.00
N LYS A 18 14.23 13.04 19.05
CA LYS A 18 14.84 12.54 20.28
C LYS A 18 16.27 13.09 20.34
N PRO A 19 16.59 13.91 21.38
CA PRO A 19 17.94 14.41 21.57
C PRO A 19 18.95 13.29 21.72
N ALA A 20 20.22 13.54 21.38
CA ALA A 20 21.31 12.63 21.60
C ALA A 20 21.41 12.21 23.09
N THR A 21 21.88 11.01 23.34
CA THR A 21 22.27 10.62 24.70
C THR A 21 23.54 11.36 25.14
N PRO A 22 23.72 11.60 26.44
CA PRO A 22 24.89 12.33 26.94
C PRO A 22 26.22 11.78 26.40
N GLY A 23 27.04 12.66 25.82
CA GLY A 23 28.32 12.33 25.21
C GLY A 23 28.24 11.84 23.76
N MET A 24 27.04 11.86 23.13
CA MET A 24 26.83 11.46 21.73
C MET A 24 26.36 12.64 20.84
N GLU A 25 26.40 13.87 21.34
CA GLU A 25 25.87 15.07 20.67
C GLU A 25 26.60 15.40 19.39
N ASN A 26 27.85 14.98 19.26
CA ASN A 26 28.69 15.20 18.08
C ASN A 26 28.54 14.12 17.00
N ARG A 27 27.63 13.16 17.19
CA ARG A 27 27.33 12.14 16.19
C ARG A 27 26.38 12.70 15.13
N LYS A 28 26.46 12.13 13.92
CA LYS A 28 25.52 12.43 12.85
C LYS A 28 24.10 12.11 13.28
N GLY A 29 23.17 13.00 12.92
CA GLY A 29 21.75 12.78 13.11
C GLY A 29 21.24 11.68 12.19
N VAL A 30 20.38 10.80 12.72
CA VAL A 30 19.76 9.71 11.98
C VAL A 30 18.27 9.94 11.91
N ILE A 31 17.71 9.81 10.71
CA ILE A 31 16.27 9.80 10.44
C ILE A 31 15.84 8.35 10.26
N LEU A 32 14.88 7.92 11.06
CA LEU A 32 14.20 6.64 10.92
C LEU A 32 12.87 6.90 10.22
N GLN A 33 12.66 6.32 9.05
CA GLN A 33 11.47 6.58 8.23
C GLN A 33 10.66 5.30 8.01
N ALA A 34 9.34 5.43 8.14
CA ALA A 34 8.35 4.43 7.80
C ALA A 34 7.04 5.13 7.38
N HIS A 35 6.06 4.42 6.81
CA HIS A 35 4.74 4.98 6.54
C HIS A 35 3.68 4.44 7.51
N MET A 36 2.61 5.22 7.75
CA MET A 36 1.58 4.89 8.72
C MET A 36 0.29 4.33 8.12
N ASP A 37 0.14 4.44 6.83
CA ASP A 37 -1.00 3.88 6.09
C ASP A 37 -0.74 2.42 5.69
N MET A 38 -1.77 1.75 5.23
CA MET A 38 -1.72 0.39 4.74
C MET A 38 -2.69 0.21 3.56
N VAL A 39 -2.49 -0.83 2.76
CA VAL A 39 -3.46 -1.24 1.74
C VAL A 39 -4.68 -1.88 2.40
N PRO A 40 -5.87 -1.25 2.41
CA PRO A 40 -7.08 -1.79 3.04
C PRO A 40 -7.78 -2.76 2.08
N GLN A 41 -7.48 -4.06 2.16
CA GLN A 41 -8.06 -5.08 1.30
C GLN A 41 -8.78 -6.18 2.07
N LYS A 42 -9.87 -6.65 1.49
CA LYS A 42 -10.66 -7.80 1.96
C LYS A 42 -11.33 -8.50 0.78
N ASN A 43 -11.84 -9.71 0.97
CA ASN A 43 -12.70 -10.33 -0.01
C ASN A 43 -14.11 -9.69 0.00
N ASN A 44 -14.83 -9.78 -1.11
CA ASN A 44 -16.17 -9.17 -1.24
C ASN A 44 -17.19 -9.73 -0.26
N ASP A 45 -17.03 -10.97 0.19
CA ASP A 45 -17.88 -11.65 1.17
C ASP A 45 -17.49 -11.36 2.63
N THR A 46 -16.39 -10.67 2.87
CA THR A 46 -15.94 -10.28 4.21
C THR A 46 -16.65 -9.00 4.65
N VAL A 47 -17.36 -9.06 5.77
CA VAL A 47 -17.97 -7.88 6.40
C VAL A 47 -16.94 -7.22 7.29
N HIS A 48 -16.42 -6.07 6.87
CA HIS A 48 -15.44 -5.26 7.61
C HIS A 48 -15.45 -3.82 7.09
N ASP A 49 -15.40 -2.85 7.96
CA ASP A 49 -15.32 -1.41 7.65
C ASP A 49 -13.96 -0.88 8.14
N PHE A 50 -13.02 -0.65 7.24
CA PHE A 50 -11.67 -0.20 7.57
C PHE A 50 -11.61 1.18 8.26
N GLU A 51 -12.68 1.97 8.22
CA GLU A 51 -12.74 3.26 8.91
C GLU A 51 -13.20 3.12 10.37
N LYS A 52 -13.79 1.99 10.74
CA LYS A 52 -14.45 1.80 12.06
C LYS A 52 -13.98 0.55 12.79
N ASP A 53 -13.75 -0.53 12.04
CA ASP A 53 -13.47 -1.84 12.64
C ASP A 53 -11.96 -2.02 12.82
N PRO A 54 -11.51 -2.55 13.97
CA PRO A 54 -10.12 -2.88 14.18
C PRO A 54 -9.72 -4.10 13.34
N ILE A 55 -8.46 -4.18 12.94
CA ILE A 55 -7.91 -5.38 12.32
C ILE A 55 -7.87 -6.50 13.37
N GLU A 56 -8.66 -7.56 13.14
CA GLU A 56 -8.65 -8.75 13.99
C GLU A 56 -7.45 -9.63 13.66
N THR A 57 -6.48 -9.68 14.56
CA THR A 57 -5.28 -10.50 14.39
C THR A 57 -5.38 -11.81 15.16
N TYR A 58 -4.67 -12.84 14.68
CA TYR A 58 -4.52 -14.12 15.35
C TYR A 58 -3.13 -14.73 15.09
N ILE A 59 -2.71 -15.64 15.96
CA ILE A 59 -1.44 -16.37 15.84
C ILE A 59 -1.72 -17.71 15.14
N ASP A 60 -0.95 -18.00 14.09
CA ASP A 60 -0.97 -19.26 13.37
C ASP A 60 0.46 -19.80 13.23
N GLY A 61 0.87 -20.66 14.16
CA GLY A 61 2.24 -21.10 14.30
C GLY A 61 3.17 -19.93 14.63
N ASP A 62 4.15 -19.65 13.77
CA ASP A 62 5.11 -18.56 13.94
C ASP A 62 4.64 -17.24 13.29
N TRP A 63 3.40 -17.19 12.79
CA TRP A 63 2.87 -16.07 12.05
C TRP A 63 1.77 -15.32 12.81
N VAL A 64 1.78 -14.00 12.70
CA VAL A 64 0.62 -13.16 13.01
C VAL A 64 -0.13 -12.89 11.72
N LYS A 65 -1.42 -13.22 11.70
CA LYS A 65 -2.30 -13.06 10.53
C LYS A 65 -3.51 -12.20 10.86
N ALA A 66 -4.12 -11.59 9.85
CA ALA A 66 -5.41 -10.91 9.96
C ALA A 66 -6.55 -11.80 9.48
N LYS A 67 -7.71 -11.67 10.13
CA LYS A 67 -8.91 -12.46 9.84
C LYS A 67 -9.73 -11.79 8.73
N GLY A 68 -9.56 -12.28 7.51
CA GLY A 68 -10.36 -11.85 6.36
C GLY A 68 -9.98 -10.50 5.75
N THR A 69 -8.95 -9.84 6.27
CA THR A 69 -8.44 -8.55 5.78
C THR A 69 -6.93 -8.61 5.59
N THR A 70 -6.36 -7.57 4.98
CA THR A 70 -4.93 -7.27 5.07
C THR A 70 -4.52 -6.96 6.50
N LEU A 71 -3.24 -7.19 6.86
CA LEU A 71 -2.72 -7.04 8.22
C LEU A 71 -2.17 -5.64 8.51
N GLY A 72 -1.54 -4.99 7.52
CA GLY A 72 -0.83 -3.71 7.71
C GLY A 72 0.56 -3.86 8.34
N ALA A 73 1.20 -5.04 8.22
CA ALA A 73 2.59 -5.23 8.66
C ALA A 73 3.57 -4.37 7.85
N ASP A 74 3.25 -4.16 6.60
CA ASP A 74 3.76 -3.12 5.72
C ASP A 74 2.92 -1.84 5.93
N ASN A 75 3.43 -0.73 6.53
CA ASN A 75 4.73 -0.66 7.20
C ASN A 75 4.58 -0.53 8.74
N GLY A 76 3.57 -1.20 9.31
CA GLY A 76 3.32 -1.21 10.76
C GLY A 76 4.52 -1.73 11.56
N LEU A 77 5.32 -2.66 11.02
CA LEU A 77 6.53 -3.15 11.66
C LEU A 77 7.63 -2.09 11.71
N GLY A 78 7.81 -1.32 10.63
CA GLY A 78 8.73 -0.19 10.60
C GLY A 78 8.36 0.87 11.62
N VAL A 79 7.08 1.24 11.69
CA VAL A 79 6.57 2.17 12.72
C VAL A 79 6.81 1.64 14.13
N ALA A 80 6.53 0.36 14.39
CA ALA A 80 6.76 -0.26 15.69
C ALA A 80 8.24 -0.27 16.09
N ALA A 81 9.14 -0.55 15.15
CA ALA A 81 10.58 -0.49 15.38
C ALA A 81 11.05 0.94 15.72
N ILE A 82 10.56 1.96 15.01
CA ILE A 82 10.81 3.36 15.35
C ILE A 82 10.32 3.69 16.75
N MET A 83 9.11 3.29 17.11
CA MET A 83 8.55 3.52 18.45
C MET A 83 9.41 2.86 19.54
N ALA A 84 9.85 1.63 19.34
CA ALA A 84 10.72 0.91 20.26
C ALA A 84 12.05 1.65 20.48
N VAL A 85 12.68 2.17 19.41
CA VAL A 85 13.90 2.98 19.51
C VAL A 85 13.65 4.30 20.24
N LEU A 86 12.51 4.95 19.98
CA LEU A 86 12.16 6.20 20.67
C LEU A 86 11.90 6.00 22.17
N GLU A 87 11.30 4.88 22.55
CA GLU A 87 11.01 4.56 23.95
C GLU A 87 12.23 4.04 24.74
N ALA A 88 13.20 3.44 24.07
CA ALA A 88 14.39 2.86 24.69
C ALA A 88 15.17 3.91 25.50
N LYS A 89 15.57 3.51 26.73
CA LYS A 89 16.33 4.36 27.67
C LYS A 89 17.79 3.93 27.81
N ASP A 90 18.12 2.77 27.33
CA ASP A 90 19.42 2.09 27.44
C ASP A 90 20.25 2.17 26.16
N LEU A 91 19.67 2.61 25.05
CA LEU A 91 20.38 2.80 23.79
C LEU A 91 21.21 4.09 23.81
N LYS A 92 22.48 3.99 23.42
CA LYS A 92 23.35 5.15 23.16
C LYS A 92 23.21 5.56 21.71
N HIS A 93 22.82 6.82 21.46
CA HIS A 93 22.56 7.32 20.11
C HIS A 93 22.88 8.81 19.98
N GLY A 94 23.23 9.25 18.78
CA GLY A 94 23.25 10.66 18.38
C GLY A 94 21.82 11.24 18.29
N PRO A 95 21.64 12.43 17.72
CA PRO A 95 20.31 12.98 17.48
C PRO A 95 19.50 12.03 16.59
N LEU A 96 18.24 11.74 16.99
CA LEU A 96 17.31 10.92 16.20
C LEU A 96 16.09 11.74 15.81
N GLU A 97 15.63 11.49 14.59
CA GLU A 97 14.36 11.97 14.07
C GLU A 97 13.56 10.76 13.56
N ALA A 98 12.31 10.62 13.98
CA ALA A 98 11.37 9.72 13.33
C ALA A 98 10.60 10.54 12.29
N LEU A 99 10.52 10.04 11.08
CA LEU A 99 9.68 10.55 10.00
C LEU A 99 8.67 9.48 9.63
N ILE A 100 7.43 9.64 10.07
CA ILE A 100 6.35 8.71 9.77
C ILE A 100 5.47 9.35 8.70
N THR A 101 5.58 8.87 7.48
CA THR A 101 4.91 9.43 6.31
C THR A 101 3.48 8.92 6.16
N LYS A 102 2.68 9.68 5.44
CA LYS A 102 1.28 9.41 5.15
C LYS A 102 1.10 9.12 3.66
N ASP A 103 0.10 8.30 3.33
CA ASP A 103 -0.36 8.04 1.96
C ASP A 103 0.76 7.51 1.03
N GLU A 104 1.62 6.61 1.54
CA GLU A 104 2.62 5.91 0.75
C GLU A 104 1.94 5.04 -0.31
N GLU A 105 1.02 4.20 0.11
CA GLU A 105 0.31 3.20 -0.68
C GLU A 105 -0.61 3.79 -1.77
N THR A 106 -0.95 5.06 -1.66
CA THR A 106 -1.82 5.76 -2.60
C THR A 106 -1.10 6.70 -3.55
N GLY A 107 0.22 6.87 -3.38
CA GLY A 107 1.07 7.68 -4.26
C GLY A 107 2.07 8.56 -3.56
N MET A 108 2.50 8.19 -2.35
CA MET A 108 3.54 8.88 -1.56
C MET A 108 3.27 10.37 -1.34
N TYR A 109 2.00 10.76 -1.18
CA TYR A 109 1.63 12.17 -1.03
C TYR A 109 2.30 12.84 0.18
N GLY A 110 2.46 12.11 1.28
CA GLY A 110 3.19 12.59 2.45
C GLY A 110 4.65 12.88 2.14
N ALA A 111 5.34 11.96 1.48
CA ALA A 111 6.74 12.12 1.10
C ALA A 111 6.94 13.28 0.11
N PHE A 112 6.11 13.39 -0.93
CA PHE A 112 6.16 14.49 -1.89
C PHE A 112 5.80 15.85 -1.28
N GLY A 113 4.95 15.88 -0.25
CA GLY A 113 4.57 17.08 0.48
C GLY A 113 5.61 17.55 1.50
N LEU A 114 6.65 16.76 1.78
CA LEU A 114 7.69 17.10 2.74
C LEU A 114 8.49 18.33 2.27
N LYS A 115 8.56 19.35 3.12
CA LYS A 115 9.29 20.57 2.79
C LYS A 115 10.78 20.46 3.15
N PRO A 116 11.68 21.09 2.37
CA PRO A 116 13.09 21.18 2.75
C PRO A 116 13.27 21.75 4.17
N GLY A 117 14.15 21.14 4.95
CA GLY A 117 14.43 21.56 6.33
C GLY A 117 13.45 21.05 7.38
N THR A 118 12.46 20.23 7.02
CA THR A 118 11.57 19.59 8.00
C THR A 118 12.32 18.58 8.87
N VAL A 119 13.28 17.84 8.32
CA VAL A 119 14.21 16.96 9.02
C VAL A 119 15.65 17.46 8.85
N ASN A 120 16.51 17.15 9.80
CA ASN A 120 17.89 17.67 9.87
C ASN A 120 18.95 16.56 9.91
N GLY A 121 18.56 15.30 10.05
CA GLY A 121 19.49 14.18 10.07
C GLY A 121 20.27 14.03 8.77
N GLU A 122 21.50 13.54 8.86
CA GLU A 122 22.39 13.30 7.72
C GLU A 122 22.30 11.88 7.16
N ILE A 123 21.72 10.96 7.91
CA ILE A 123 21.55 9.55 7.54
C ILE A 123 20.07 9.22 7.61
N LEU A 124 19.49 8.78 6.52
CA LEU A 124 18.11 8.30 6.49
C LEU A 124 18.11 6.77 6.38
N LEU A 125 17.40 6.12 7.31
CA LEU A 125 17.13 4.69 7.31
C LEU A 125 15.64 4.52 7.04
N ASN A 126 15.31 4.09 5.84
CA ASN A 126 13.96 3.69 5.47
C ASN A 126 13.73 2.25 5.94
N LEU A 127 12.66 2.02 6.68
CA LEU A 127 12.29 0.72 7.28
C LEU A 127 11.18 0.02 6.49
N ASP A 128 11.15 0.25 5.19
CA ASP A 128 10.12 -0.21 4.28
C ASP A 128 10.68 -1.25 3.29
N SER A 129 11.58 -2.10 3.77
CA SER A 129 12.17 -3.20 3.02
C SER A 129 11.59 -4.52 3.51
N GLU A 130 11.19 -5.39 2.57
CA GLU A 130 10.60 -6.69 2.87
C GLU A 130 11.61 -7.85 2.92
N ASP A 131 12.81 -7.66 2.34
CA ASP A 131 13.83 -8.71 2.26
C ASP A 131 14.75 -8.67 3.48
N GLU A 132 14.76 -9.75 4.24
CA GLU A 132 15.59 -9.88 5.44
C GLU A 132 17.08 -9.96 5.09
N GLY A 133 17.88 -9.14 5.76
CA GLY A 133 19.34 -9.13 5.63
C GLY A 133 19.86 -8.38 4.41
N GLU A 134 19.01 -7.68 3.65
CA GLU A 134 19.40 -6.88 2.50
C GLU A 134 19.31 -5.37 2.78
N LEU A 135 20.20 -4.59 2.14
CA LEU A 135 20.21 -3.14 2.17
C LEU A 135 20.06 -2.61 0.75
N TYR A 136 19.01 -1.82 0.52
CA TYR A 136 18.72 -1.20 -0.76
C TYR A 136 19.17 0.27 -0.76
N ILE A 137 19.88 0.68 -1.81
CA ILE A 137 20.33 2.08 -2.00
C ILE A 137 19.62 2.77 -3.16
N GLY A 138 18.53 2.19 -3.62
CA GLY A 138 17.68 2.71 -4.71
C GLY A 138 16.32 2.05 -4.69
N CYS A 139 15.42 2.57 -5.49
CA CYS A 139 14.06 2.03 -5.65
C CYS A 139 13.64 2.03 -7.12
N ALA A 140 12.62 1.23 -7.44
CA ALA A 140 11.94 1.30 -8.72
C ALA A 140 11.05 2.55 -8.80
N GLY A 141 10.86 3.08 -10.00
CA GLY A 141 9.85 4.09 -10.26
C GLY A 141 8.55 3.47 -10.77
N GLY A 142 7.47 4.23 -10.69
CA GLY A 142 6.16 3.87 -11.23
C GLY A 142 5.61 4.95 -12.14
N MET A 143 4.63 4.58 -12.97
CA MET A 143 3.89 5.50 -13.82
C MET A 143 2.44 5.05 -13.92
N ASP A 144 1.51 5.95 -13.60
CA ASP A 144 0.10 5.75 -13.85
C ASP A 144 -0.24 6.17 -15.28
N VAL A 145 -1.01 5.33 -15.97
CA VAL A 145 -1.52 5.63 -17.31
C VAL A 145 -3.04 5.55 -17.32
N THR A 146 -3.68 6.64 -17.69
CA THR A 146 -5.12 6.68 -17.89
C THR A 146 -5.42 6.68 -19.40
N ALA A 147 -6.15 5.67 -19.85
CA ALA A 147 -6.66 5.62 -21.22
C ALA A 147 -8.16 5.96 -21.21
N THR A 148 -8.55 6.91 -22.06
CA THR A 148 -9.94 7.31 -22.23
C THR A 148 -10.43 6.91 -23.62
N LEU A 149 -11.57 6.23 -23.68
CA LEU A 149 -12.24 5.85 -24.93
C LEU A 149 -13.69 6.34 -24.89
N GLU A 150 -14.05 7.11 -25.88
CA GLU A 150 -15.46 7.51 -26.10
C GLU A 150 -16.23 6.38 -26.79
N TYR A 151 -17.42 6.12 -26.33
CA TYR A 151 -18.31 5.09 -26.90
C TYR A 151 -19.76 5.59 -26.94
N LYS A 152 -20.60 4.90 -27.71
CA LYS A 152 -22.04 5.17 -27.75
C LYS A 152 -22.78 4.00 -27.11
N GLU A 153 -23.66 4.35 -26.19
CA GLU A 153 -24.60 3.38 -25.63
C GLU A 153 -25.69 3.05 -26.65
N VAL A 154 -26.08 1.79 -26.69
CA VAL A 154 -27.16 1.29 -27.54
C VAL A 154 -28.19 0.59 -26.66
N THR A 155 -29.46 0.70 -27.02
CA THR A 155 -30.54 -0.01 -26.35
C THR A 155 -30.50 -1.49 -26.78
N PRO A 156 -30.65 -2.44 -25.84
CA PRO A 156 -30.80 -3.86 -26.20
C PRO A 156 -32.00 -4.08 -27.13
N GLU A 157 -31.85 -5.05 -28.03
CA GLU A 157 -32.90 -5.43 -28.98
C GLU A 157 -33.85 -6.47 -28.38
N GLU A 158 -35.02 -6.61 -28.99
CA GLU A 158 -35.98 -7.67 -28.59
C GLU A 158 -35.33 -9.05 -28.85
N GLY A 159 -35.29 -9.87 -27.78
CA GLY A 159 -34.65 -11.19 -27.83
C GLY A 159 -33.22 -11.22 -27.27
N ASP A 160 -32.61 -10.06 -27.01
CA ASP A 160 -31.33 -10.02 -26.29
C ASP A 160 -31.45 -10.60 -24.87
N ILE A 161 -30.46 -11.35 -24.45
CA ILE A 161 -30.35 -11.90 -23.11
C ILE A 161 -29.20 -11.30 -22.34
N ALA A 162 -29.42 -10.97 -21.09
CA ALA A 162 -28.36 -10.51 -20.21
C ALA A 162 -27.62 -11.70 -19.58
N VAL A 163 -26.29 -11.71 -19.71
CA VAL A 163 -25.42 -12.75 -19.15
C VAL A 163 -24.38 -12.10 -18.25
N LYS A 164 -24.27 -12.55 -17.01
CA LYS A 164 -23.16 -12.17 -16.12
C LYS A 164 -22.06 -13.24 -16.18
N VAL A 165 -20.88 -12.85 -16.59
CA VAL A 165 -19.68 -13.69 -16.58
C VAL A 165 -18.81 -13.28 -15.43
N THR A 166 -18.42 -14.21 -14.56
CA THR A 166 -17.58 -13.95 -13.39
C THR A 166 -16.34 -14.81 -13.44
N LEU A 167 -15.18 -14.19 -13.43
CA LEU A 167 -13.88 -14.80 -13.23
C LEU A 167 -13.40 -14.47 -11.82
N LYS A 168 -13.12 -15.48 -11.00
CA LYS A 168 -12.69 -15.32 -9.60
C LYS A 168 -11.77 -16.44 -9.13
N GLY A 169 -11.21 -16.27 -7.93
CA GLY A 169 -10.34 -17.27 -7.30
C GLY A 169 -8.88 -17.20 -7.76
N LEU A 170 -8.46 -16.11 -8.40
CA LEU A 170 -7.06 -15.90 -8.74
C LEU A 170 -6.26 -15.45 -7.50
N ARG A 171 -4.94 -15.63 -7.54
CA ARG A 171 -4.06 -15.33 -6.42
C ARG A 171 -3.95 -13.84 -6.12
N GLY A 172 -3.89 -12.99 -7.15
CA GLY A 172 -3.61 -11.56 -7.01
C GLY A 172 -2.16 -11.30 -6.62
N GLY A 173 -1.88 -10.10 -6.14
CA GLY A 173 -0.56 -9.69 -5.66
C GLY A 173 -0.24 -8.23 -5.96
N HIS A 174 0.92 -7.78 -5.52
CA HIS A 174 1.44 -6.45 -5.80
C HIS A 174 1.84 -6.31 -7.27
N SER A 175 1.48 -5.19 -7.90
CA SER A 175 1.73 -4.96 -9.33
C SER A 175 3.20 -4.70 -9.68
N GLY A 176 4.04 -4.45 -8.70
CA GLY A 176 5.49 -4.32 -8.82
C GLY A 176 6.22 -5.60 -8.43
N LEU A 177 6.28 -5.92 -7.15
CA LEU A 177 7.08 -7.02 -6.59
C LEU A 177 6.74 -8.39 -7.18
N GLU A 178 5.45 -8.64 -7.42
CA GLU A 178 4.96 -9.97 -7.82
C GLU A 178 4.55 -10.04 -9.30
N ILE A 179 4.80 -8.98 -10.07
CA ILE A 179 4.43 -8.93 -11.49
C ILE A 179 5.15 -10.00 -12.32
N ASN A 180 6.38 -10.35 -11.94
CA ASN A 180 7.22 -11.33 -12.62
C ASN A 180 6.91 -12.78 -12.23
N GLU A 181 6.07 -13.02 -11.22
CA GLU A 181 5.71 -14.38 -10.78
C GLU A 181 4.69 -15.08 -11.69
N GLY A 182 4.30 -14.46 -12.79
CA GLY A 182 3.34 -15.03 -13.74
C GLY A 182 1.93 -15.17 -13.19
N ARG A 183 1.57 -14.39 -12.17
CA ARG A 183 0.22 -14.39 -11.59
C ARG A 183 -0.80 -13.90 -12.61
N ALA A 184 -1.92 -14.59 -12.68
CA ALA A 184 -2.99 -14.25 -13.60
C ALA A 184 -3.70 -12.96 -13.17
N ASN A 185 -3.98 -12.10 -14.15
CA ASN A 185 -4.74 -10.86 -13.99
C ASN A 185 -6.17 -11.09 -14.50
N ALA A 186 -7.17 -10.98 -13.62
CA ALA A 186 -8.57 -11.26 -13.93
C ALA A 186 -9.09 -10.41 -15.10
N ASN A 187 -8.77 -9.12 -15.12
CA ASN A 187 -9.18 -8.24 -16.21
C ASN A 187 -8.62 -8.70 -17.56
N LYS A 188 -7.33 -9.03 -17.63
CA LYS A 188 -6.71 -9.53 -18.87
C LYS A 188 -7.34 -10.83 -19.38
N LEU A 189 -7.68 -11.74 -18.47
CA LEU A 189 -8.29 -13.00 -18.83
C LEU A 189 -9.74 -12.80 -19.29
N LEU A 190 -10.51 -12.02 -18.56
CA LEU A 190 -11.91 -11.78 -18.89
C LEU A 190 -12.04 -11.00 -20.22
N VAL A 191 -11.15 -10.03 -20.49
CA VAL A 191 -11.10 -9.33 -21.79
C VAL A 191 -10.89 -10.29 -22.95
N ARG A 192 -10.04 -11.31 -22.81
CA ARG A 192 -9.85 -12.33 -23.87
C ARG A 192 -11.15 -13.08 -24.18
N PHE A 193 -11.88 -13.46 -23.13
CA PHE A 193 -13.18 -14.10 -23.27
C PHE A 193 -14.21 -13.19 -23.93
N ILE A 194 -14.36 -11.97 -23.45
CA ILE A 194 -15.32 -10.97 -24.00
C ILE A 194 -14.99 -10.64 -25.45
N ARG A 195 -13.72 -10.50 -25.80
CA ARG A 195 -13.30 -10.24 -27.19
C ARG A 195 -13.77 -11.34 -28.13
N GLU A 196 -13.66 -12.60 -27.71
CA GLU A 196 -14.16 -13.75 -28.49
C GLU A 196 -15.69 -13.74 -28.57
N ALA A 197 -16.37 -13.44 -27.46
CA ALA A 197 -17.83 -13.35 -27.43
C ALA A 197 -18.35 -12.24 -28.37
N VAL A 198 -17.69 -11.10 -28.39
CA VAL A 198 -18.03 -9.99 -29.33
C VAL A 198 -17.78 -10.38 -30.79
N ALA A 199 -16.66 -11.05 -31.07
CA ALA A 199 -16.27 -11.39 -32.44
C ALA A 199 -17.09 -12.52 -33.04
N SER A 200 -17.51 -13.52 -32.21
CA SER A 200 -18.11 -14.77 -32.70
C SER A 200 -19.61 -14.91 -32.39
N TYR A 201 -20.12 -14.14 -31.43
CA TYR A 201 -21.49 -14.27 -30.91
C TYR A 201 -22.26 -12.95 -30.82
N GLU A 202 -21.77 -11.89 -31.45
CA GLU A 202 -22.41 -10.55 -31.48
C GLU A 202 -22.69 -9.99 -30.06
N ALA A 203 -21.94 -10.46 -29.04
CA ALA A 203 -22.10 -10.00 -27.69
C ALA A 203 -21.79 -8.50 -27.56
N ARG A 204 -22.51 -7.80 -26.70
CA ARG A 204 -22.31 -6.40 -26.38
C ARG A 204 -22.00 -6.25 -24.90
N LEU A 205 -21.04 -5.40 -24.55
CA LEU A 205 -20.67 -5.13 -23.17
C LEU A 205 -21.70 -4.20 -22.51
N ALA A 206 -22.31 -4.63 -21.43
CA ALA A 206 -23.26 -3.84 -20.67
C ALA A 206 -22.62 -3.17 -19.46
N SER A 207 -21.76 -3.89 -18.76
CA SER A 207 -21.00 -3.38 -17.61
C SER A 207 -19.70 -4.15 -17.43
N TRP A 208 -18.75 -3.53 -16.77
CA TRP A 208 -17.48 -4.14 -16.40
C TRP A 208 -17.10 -3.72 -14.99
N GLU A 209 -16.71 -4.69 -14.20
CA GLU A 209 -16.16 -4.44 -12.87
C GLU A 209 -15.01 -5.41 -12.60
N GLY A 210 -13.86 -4.88 -12.19
CA GLY A 210 -12.70 -5.72 -11.91
C GLY A 210 -11.47 -4.90 -11.52
N GLY A 211 -10.89 -5.25 -10.37
CA GLY A 211 -9.74 -4.56 -9.79
C GLY A 211 -10.13 -3.22 -9.18
N ASN A 212 -10.05 -3.15 -7.87
CA ASN A 212 -10.39 -1.95 -7.09
C ASN A 212 -9.14 -1.15 -6.67
N MET A 213 -7.94 -1.69 -6.89
CA MET A 213 -6.67 -1.06 -6.57
C MET A 213 -5.73 -1.08 -7.77
N ARG A 214 -5.16 0.07 -8.12
CA ARG A 214 -4.27 0.20 -9.28
C ARG A 214 -2.90 -0.44 -9.08
N ASN A 215 -2.44 -0.57 -7.85
CA ASN A 215 -1.19 -1.24 -7.46
C ASN A 215 -1.36 -2.74 -7.13
N ALA A 216 -2.51 -3.32 -7.41
CA ALA A 216 -2.78 -4.73 -7.16
C ALA A 216 -3.14 -5.48 -8.46
N ILE A 217 -2.67 -6.72 -8.61
CA ILE A 217 -3.07 -7.62 -9.69
C ILE A 217 -4.50 -8.09 -9.42
N PRO A 218 -5.49 -7.80 -10.29
CA PRO A 218 -6.88 -8.16 -10.05
C PRO A 218 -7.10 -9.67 -9.88
N ARG A 219 -7.77 -10.03 -8.78
CA ARG A 219 -8.08 -11.44 -8.44
C ARG A 219 -9.39 -11.92 -9.03
N GLU A 220 -10.30 -10.98 -9.29
CA GLU A 220 -11.63 -11.23 -9.82
C GLU A 220 -12.07 -10.10 -10.75
N ALA A 221 -12.96 -10.43 -11.69
CA ALA A 221 -13.61 -9.50 -12.60
C ALA A 221 -14.94 -10.08 -13.09
N HIS A 222 -15.90 -9.24 -13.40
CA HIS A 222 -17.19 -9.60 -13.94
C HIS A 222 -17.87 -8.51 -14.77
#